data_b438617f0fb73269d4ac9436088a2c32
#
_entry.id   b438617f0fb73269d4ac9436088a2c32
#
_cell.length_a   1.000
_cell.length_b   1.000
_cell.length_c   1.000
_cell.angle_alpha   90.00
_cell.angle_beta   90.00
_cell.angle_gamma   90.00
#
_symmetry.space_group_name_H-M   'P 1'
#
loop_
_entity.id
_entity.type
_entity.pdbx_description
1 polymer ?
#
loop_
_entity_poly.entity_id
_entity_poly.type
_entity_poly.pdbx_seq_one_letter_code
_entity_poly.pdbx_strand_id
1 'polypeptide(L)'
;SDDGNGEDNSGSDGGNGGNDSGSDDGNGGGNSGSDGGNGGNNSGSDDDRKDPANPDGNKPPATDGSSGSSSGSSDESSSYERNAGSGSDIISNTFRWKADGSYVITRTQRDGTVVTITADGNGRENIEVRLSASEITAASQKGEIVDLPVSAIESAKDISTAPVITVYTQSEQPVKVAIPVVLPAPGTVAVLVNGDGSTTIIPDSAPAGNRIVASLPNGAAVKIVNNGKSFSDVPAGAWFEDAVSFVSARELFQITSKTEVSPGSPMTRAMLATALAR
;
A
#
# COMPACT_ATOMS: atom_id res chain seq x y z
N SER A 1 68.98 -33.10 -6.02
CA SER A 1 69.11 -33.23 -7.46
C SER A 1 67.98 -32.42 -8.10
N ASP A 2 68.34 -31.39 -8.52
CA ASP A 2 68.52 -30.65 -9.80
C ASP A 2 67.27 -29.89 -10.13
N ASP A 3 67.30 -28.58 -10.10
CA ASP A 3 67.86 -27.55 -10.96
C ASP A 3 67.01 -27.28 -12.21
N GLY A 4 66.73 -25.99 -12.44
CA GLY A 4 66.25 -25.40 -13.70
C GLY A 4 65.23 -24.27 -13.44
N ASN A 5 65.52 -23.06 -13.22
CA ASN A 5 66.12 -21.89 -13.86
C ASN A 5 65.53 -21.63 -15.31
N GLY A 6 65.16 -20.41 -15.55
CA GLY A 6 64.77 -19.82 -16.82
C GLY A 6 63.66 -18.80 -16.65
N GLU A 7 63.93 -17.57 -16.32
CA GLU A 7 64.29 -16.37 -17.09
C GLU A 7 63.14 -15.76 -17.92
N ASP A 8 62.83 -14.55 -17.49
CA ASP A 8 62.59 -13.29 -18.20
C ASP A 8 61.97 -13.30 -19.61
N ASN A 9 60.92 -12.52 -19.76
CA ASN A 9 60.96 -11.53 -20.83
C ASN A 9 59.99 -10.37 -20.56
N SER A 10 60.63 -9.22 -20.42
CA SER A 10 60.06 -7.87 -20.50
C SER A 10 59.70 -7.55 -21.98
N GLY A 11 58.59 -6.86 -22.13
CA GLY A 11 58.16 -6.27 -23.42
C GLY A 11 57.28 -5.05 -23.14
N SER A 12 57.92 -3.88 -23.02
CA SER A 12 57.32 -2.58 -23.19
C SER A 12 57.16 -2.26 -24.66
N ASP A 13 56.11 -1.53 -24.99
CA ASP A 13 55.97 -0.45 -25.97
C ASP A 13 54.46 -0.19 -26.14
N GLY A 14 53.87 0.97 -25.99
CA GLY A 14 54.31 2.28 -26.50
C GLY A 14 53.30 2.73 -27.55
N GLY A 15 52.58 3.82 -27.32
CA GLY A 15 51.72 4.42 -28.33
C GLY A 15 50.49 5.11 -27.68
N ASN A 16 50.55 6.25 -27.27
CA ASN A 16 50.54 7.65 -27.75
C ASN A 16 49.49 7.91 -28.84
N GLY A 17 48.65 8.87 -28.57
CA GLY A 17 48.12 9.75 -29.60
C GLY A 17 46.59 9.84 -29.65
N GLY A 18 46.11 11.05 -29.43
CA GLY A 18 44.87 11.49 -30.00
C GLY A 18 44.04 12.42 -29.12
N ASN A 19 44.52 13.60 -28.98
CA ASN A 19 43.82 14.80 -28.61
C ASN A 19 42.88 15.20 -29.75
N ASP A 20 41.62 15.46 -29.54
CA ASP A 20 40.93 16.47 -30.33
C ASP A 20 39.78 17.10 -29.54
N SER A 21 40.01 18.37 -29.31
CA SER A 21 39.09 19.41 -28.91
C SER A 21 38.17 19.75 -30.09
N GLY A 22 36.90 19.82 -29.82
CA GLY A 22 35.89 20.37 -30.72
C GLY A 22 34.88 21.15 -29.93
N SER A 23 35.19 22.42 -29.72
CA SER A 23 34.24 23.47 -29.42
C SER A 23 33.47 23.79 -30.70
N ASP A 24 32.14 23.87 -30.61
CA ASP A 24 31.44 24.80 -31.49
C ASP A 24 30.15 25.31 -30.82
N ASP A 25 30.16 26.61 -30.77
CA ASP A 25 29.11 27.54 -30.42
C ASP A 25 27.95 27.51 -31.42
N GLY A 26 26.77 27.79 -30.90
CA GLY A 26 25.60 28.07 -31.74
C GLY A 26 24.40 28.43 -30.88
N ASN A 27 24.37 29.56 -30.38
CA ASN A 27 23.65 30.82 -30.58
C ASN A 27 22.34 30.67 -31.36
N GLY A 28 21.29 31.22 -30.75
CA GLY A 28 20.23 31.78 -31.54
C GLY A 28 18.82 31.63 -31.04
N GLY A 29 18.29 32.72 -30.50
CA GLY A 29 16.99 33.25 -30.73
C GLY A 29 15.88 32.77 -29.77
N GLY A 30 15.41 33.49 -28.82
CA GLY A 30 14.83 34.82 -28.86
C GLY A 30 13.43 34.81 -29.52
N ASN A 31 12.37 34.71 -28.73
CA ASN A 31 11.21 35.52 -29.01
C ASN A 31 10.35 35.72 -27.76
N SER A 32 10.35 36.93 -27.31
CA SER A 32 9.41 37.61 -26.46
C SER A 32 8.07 37.79 -27.20
N GLY A 33 6.99 37.57 -26.49
CA GLY A 33 5.65 37.94 -26.92
C GLY A 33 4.85 38.24 -25.69
N SER A 34 4.86 39.50 -25.33
CA SER A 34 3.98 40.16 -24.38
C SER A 34 2.61 40.40 -25.00
N ASP A 35 1.71 40.74 -24.07
CA ASP A 35 0.48 41.53 -24.16
C ASP A 35 -0.81 40.74 -24.19
N GLY A 36 -1.62 41.07 -23.26
CA GLY A 36 -2.57 42.04 -22.90
C GLY A 36 -3.59 41.41 -21.95
N GLY A 37 -3.86 41.85 -20.78
CA GLY A 37 -4.45 43.11 -20.45
C GLY A 37 -5.96 43.08 -20.57
N ASN A 38 -6.66 43.00 -19.42
CA ASN A 38 -7.88 43.73 -19.10
C ASN A 38 -8.52 43.08 -17.88
N GLY A 39 -8.61 43.65 -16.69
CA GLY A 39 -9.16 44.96 -16.37
C GLY A 39 -10.69 44.85 -16.25
N GLY A 40 -11.17 44.55 -15.07
CA GLY A 40 -12.59 44.53 -14.82
C GLY A 40 -12.86 44.59 -13.30
N ASN A 41 -12.67 45.76 -12.77
CA ASN A 41 -13.12 46.19 -11.46
C ASN A 41 -14.67 46.30 -11.49
N ASN A 42 -15.40 45.73 -10.57
CA ASN A 42 -16.66 46.30 -10.16
C ASN A 42 -16.94 46.05 -8.66
N SER A 43 -16.79 47.12 -7.95
CA SER A 43 -17.31 47.41 -6.60
C SER A 43 -18.80 47.67 -6.69
N GLY A 44 -19.54 47.21 -5.69
CA GLY A 44 -20.94 47.56 -5.49
C GLY A 44 -21.54 46.73 -4.37
N SER A 45 -21.46 47.20 -3.18
CA SER A 45 -22.51 47.83 -2.37
C SER A 45 -23.40 46.86 -1.61
N ASP A 46 -23.28 47.02 -0.30
CA ASP A 46 -24.20 46.78 0.80
C ASP A 46 -25.68 46.68 0.40
N ASP A 47 -26.36 45.65 0.91
CA ASP A 47 -27.72 45.84 1.38
C ASP A 47 -28.04 44.87 2.54
N ASP A 48 -28.24 45.49 3.67
CA ASP A 48 -28.93 44.98 4.84
C ASP A 48 -30.28 44.37 4.48
N ARG A 49 -30.53 43.14 4.85
CA ARG A 49 -31.89 42.69 5.15
C ARG A 49 -31.93 41.65 6.24
N LYS A 50 -32.44 42.15 7.34
CA LYS A 50 -32.99 41.53 8.53
C LYS A 50 -33.68 40.19 8.27
N ASP A 51 -33.37 39.27 9.19
CA ASP A 51 -34.15 38.10 9.58
C ASP A 51 -35.65 38.47 9.81
N PRO A 52 -36.55 37.59 9.49
CA PRO A 52 -37.68 37.38 10.38
C PRO A 52 -37.74 35.93 10.88
N ALA A 53 -37.92 35.89 12.18
CA ALA A 53 -38.21 34.76 13.04
C ALA A 53 -39.16 33.71 12.40
N ASN A 54 -38.80 32.47 12.54
CA ASN A 54 -39.71 31.33 12.38
C ASN A 54 -40.24 30.92 13.75
N PRO A 55 -41.52 31.08 14.02
CA PRO A 55 -42.18 30.42 15.13
C PRO A 55 -43.01 29.28 14.55
N ASP A 56 -42.62 28.03 14.79
CA ASP A 56 -43.59 27.00 15.09
C ASP A 56 -42.88 25.69 15.45
N GLY A 57 -42.98 25.42 16.73
CA GLY A 57 -42.68 24.16 17.32
C GLY A 57 -43.60 23.07 16.80
N ASN A 58 -42.96 21.95 16.47
CA ASN A 58 -43.69 20.69 16.41
C ASN A 58 -42.90 19.63 17.15
N LYS A 59 -43.25 19.48 18.43
CA LYS A 59 -42.89 18.43 19.33
C LYS A 59 -43.78 17.22 18.99
N PRO A 60 -43.26 16.03 18.73
CA PRO A 60 -44.10 14.85 18.60
C PRO A 60 -44.64 14.44 19.97
N PRO A 61 -45.87 13.86 20.01
CA PRO A 61 -46.55 13.55 21.25
C PRO A 61 -45.94 12.36 21.95
N ALA A 62 -45.84 12.46 23.27
CA ALA A 62 -45.62 11.35 24.17
C ALA A 62 -46.85 10.41 24.14
N THR A 63 -46.66 9.16 23.87
CA THR A 63 -47.65 8.11 24.19
C THR A 63 -47.19 7.32 25.38
N ASP A 64 -48.06 7.35 26.33
CA ASP A 64 -48.08 6.77 27.65
C ASP A 64 -48.05 5.24 27.64
N GLY A 65 -47.61 4.69 28.75
CA GLY A 65 -47.17 3.35 29.03
C GLY A 65 -48.10 2.20 28.69
N SER A 66 -47.48 1.08 28.53
CA SER A 66 -47.99 -0.22 29.00
C SER A 66 -46.87 -1.19 29.32
N SER A 67 -46.82 -1.56 30.56
CA SER A 67 -45.98 -2.59 31.13
C SER A 67 -46.25 -3.96 30.50
N GLY A 68 -45.21 -4.61 29.99
CA GLY A 68 -45.24 -6.00 29.54
C GLY A 68 -43.86 -6.61 29.69
N SER A 69 -43.63 -7.33 30.78
CA SER A 69 -42.47 -8.18 30.99
C SER A 69 -42.50 -9.32 29.99
N SER A 70 -41.47 -9.40 29.12
CA SER A 70 -41.07 -10.65 28.50
C SER A 70 -39.57 -10.62 28.25
N SER A 71 -38.85 -11.44 29.00
CA SER A 71 -37.48 -11.84 28.77
C SER A 71 -37.37 -12.53 27.43
N GLY A 72 -36.83 -11.85 26.43
CA GLY A 72 -36.45 -12.37 25.13
C GLY A 72 -35.19 -11.70 24.71
N SER A 73 -34.08 -12.41 24.67
CA SER A 73 -32.85 -11.99 24.05
C SER A 73 -33.13 -11.79 22.55
N SER A 74 -33.44 -10.59 22.16
CA SER A 74 -33.53 -10.18 20.75
C SER A 74 -32.20 -9.62 20.31
N ASP A 75 -31.44 -10.42 19.59
CA ASP A 75 -30.41 -9.90 18.68
C ASP A 75 -31.10 -8.99 17.65
N GLU A 76 -31.16 -7.70 17.91
CA GLU A 76 -31.59 -6.72 16.90
C GLU A 76 -30.52 -6.59 15.83
N SER A 77 -30.54 -7.48 14.84
CA SER A 77 -29.79 -7.33 13.61
C SER A 77 -30.57 -6.41 12.66
N SER A 78 -30.26 -5.12 12.67
CA SER A 78 -30.72 -4.20 11.64
C SER A 78 -29.92 -4.47 10.35
N SER A 79 -30.53 -5.17 9.39
CA SER A 79 -29.94 -5.39 8.07
C SER A 79 -30.42 -4.30 7.11
N TYR A 80 -29.53 -3.41 6.70
CA TYR A 80 -29.80 -2.47 5.61
C TYR A 80 -29.22 -3.03 4.30
N GLU A 81 -30.09 -3.54 3.45
CA GLU A 81 -29.71 -3.82 2.06
C GLU A 81 -29.78 -2.52 1.25
N ARG A 82 -28.63 -1.98 0.88
CA ARG A 82 -28.56 -0.92 -0.14
C ARG A 82 -28.25 -1.58 -1.47
N ASN A 83 -29.23 -1.55 -2.36
CA ASN A 83 -29.00 -1.85 -3.76
C ASN A 83 -28.06 -0.76 -4.34
N ALA A 84 -26.83 -1.16 -4.68
CA ALA A 84 -25.87 -0.26 -5.31
C ALA A 84 -26.35 0.06 -6.73
N GLY A 85 -26.61 1.33 -6.98
CA GLY A 85 -27.04 1.83 -8.29
C GLY A 85 -26.00 1.56 -9.39
N SER A 86 -26.48 1.55 -10.61
CA SER A 86 -25.79 1.35 -11.90
C SER A 86 -24.38 1.96 -11.91
N GLY A 87 -23.35 1.11 -11.96
CA GLY A 87 -21.93 1.50 -12.08
C GLY A 87 -21.00 0.89 -11.04
N SER A 88 -21.52 0.26 -9.98
CA SER A 88 -20.73 -0.44 -8.97
C SER A 88 -20.73 -1.95 -9.24
N ASP A 89 -19.55 -2.57 -9.18
CA ASP A 89 -19.42 -4.03 -9.23
C ASP A 89 -20.03 -4.75 -8.02
N ILE A 90 -20.43 -4.00 -6.99
CA ILE A 90 -21.06 -4.51 -5.77
C ILE A 90 -22.55 -4.77 -6.03
N ILE A 91 -22.97 -6.03 -5.92
CA ILE A 91 -24.36 -6.46 -6.08
C ILE A 91 -25.10 -6.63 -4.76
N SER A 92 -24.37 -6.78 -3.64
CA SER A 92 -24.94 -6.87 -2.29
C SER A 92 -24.00 -6.22 -1.27
N ASN A 93 -24.59 -5.51 -0.30
CA ASN A 93 -23.87 -4.93 0.81
C ASN A 93 -24.73 -5.04 2.06
N THR A 94 -24.31 -5.86 3.01
CA THR A 94 -25.00 -6.07 4.30
C THR A 94 -24.16 -5.50 5.41
N PHE A 95 -24.84 -4.91 6.39
CA PHE A 95 -24.23 -4.35 7.59
C PHE A 95 -24.96 -4.90 8.82
N ARG A 96 -24.23 -5.43 9.79
CA ARG A 96 -24.75 -5.90 11.06
C ARG A 96 -23.98 -5.28 12.20
N TRP A 97 -24.69 -4.62 13.09
CA TRP A 97 -24.16 -4.06 14.32
C TRP A 97 -24.58 -4.90 15.51
N LYS A 98 -23.69 -5.09 16.48
CA LYS A 98 -23.98 -5.79 17.72
C LYS A 98 -23.96 -4.83 18.90
N ALA A 99 -24.65 -5.20 19.99
CA ALA A 99 -24.76 -4.37 21.20
C ALA A 99 -23.40 -4.09 21.89
N ASP A 100 -22.40 -4.96 21.68
CA ASP A 100 -21.04 -4.82 22.21
C ASP A 100 -20.17 -3.83 21.43
N GLY A 101 -20.74 -3.14 20.43
CA GLY A 101 -20.02 -2.22 19.56
C GLY A 101 -19.26 -2.88 18.42
N SER A 102 -19.30 -4.21 18.30
CA SER A 102 -18.73 -4.91 17.14
C SER A 102 -19.65 -4.81 15.93
N TYR A 103 -19.09 -4.91 14.72
CA TYR A 103 -19.89 -4.93 13.50
C TYR A 103 -19.31 -5.88 12.45
N VAL A 104 -20.17 -6.25 11.52
CA VAL A 104 -19.79 -7.05 10.34
C VAL A 104 -20.38 -6.39 9.10
N ILE A 105 -19.53 -6.14 8.11
CA ILE A 105 -19.92 -5.69 6.78
C ILE A 105 -19.59 -6.80 5.80
N THR A 106 -20.54 -7.20 4.97
CA THR A 106 -20.29 -8.16 3.89
C THR A 106 -20.69 -7.53 2.56
N ARG A 107 -19.77 -7.51 1.61
CA ARG A 107 -19.95 -7.00 0.25
C ARG A 107 -19.76 -8.15 -0.71
N THR A 108 -20.67 -8.32 -1.65
CA THR A 108 -20.54 -9.30 -2.74
C THR A 108 -20.47 -8.55 -4.05
N GLN A 109 -19.46 -8.87 -4.86
CA GLN A 109 -19.28 -8.31 -6.19
C GLN A 109 -19.98 -9.19 -7.25
N ARG A 110 -20.16 -8.62 -8.44
CA ARG A 110 -20.83 -9.27 -9.58
C ARG A 110 -20.11 -10.53 -10.06
N ASP A 111 -18.78 -10.55 -9.94
CA ASP A 111 -17.91 -11.69 -10.29
C ASP A 111 -17.97 -12.84 -9.26
N GLY A 112 -18.63 -12.62 -8.11
CA GLY A 112 -18.71 -13.56 -7.01
C GLY A 112 -17.66 -13.34 -5.91
N THR A 113 -16.79 -12.35 -6.03
CA THR A 113 -15.86 -11.97 -4.96
C THR A 113 -16.60 -11.43 -3.75
N VAL A 114 -16.22 -11.90 -2.56
CA VAL A 114 -16.84 -11.52 -1.28
C VAL A 114 -15.81 -10.88 -0.37
N VAL A 115 -16.14 -9.70 0.15
CA VAL A 115 -15.34 -9.00 1.17
C VAL A 115 -16.15 -8.95 2.47
N THR A 116 -15.57 -9.46 3.56
CA THR A 116 -16.16 -9.37 4.90
C THR A 116 -15.23 -8.57 5.79
N ILE A 117 -15.72 -7.48 6.36
CA ILE A 117 -15.02 -6.66 7.34
C ILE A 117 -15.68 -6.89 8.69
N THR A 118 -14.90 -7.33 9.67
CA THR A 118 -15.33 -7.52 11.04
C THR A 118 -14.54 -6.61 11.94
N ALA A 119 -15.21 -5.76 12.70
CA ALA A 119 -14.58 -4.98 13.76
C ALA A 119 -14.99 -5.50 15.13
N ASP A 120 -14.04 -5.58 16.06
CA ASP A 120 -14.34 -5.86 17.46
C ASP A 120 -14.83 -4.58 18.17
N GLY A 121 -15.31 -4.72 19.42
CA GLY A 121 -15.78 -3.59 20.24
C GLY A 121 -14.71 -2.53 20.55
N ASN A 122 -13.43 -2.78 20.22
CA ASN A 122 -12.31 -1.84 20.34
C ASN A 122 -11.96 -1.19 19.00
N GLY A 123 -12.72 -1.46 17.94
CA GLY A 123 -12.47 -0.91 16.62
C GLY A 123 -11.34 -1.59 15.84
N ARG A 124 -10.86 -2.77 16.27
CA ARG A 124 -9.88 -3.54 15.49
C ARG A 124 -10.57 -4.24 14.35
N GLU A 125 -10.14 -3.95 13.14
CA GLU A 125 -10.70 -4.52 11.93
C GLU A 125 -9.93 -5.77 11.47
N ASN A 126 -10.69 -6.79 11.07
CA ASN A 126 -10.20 -7.93 10.30
C ASN A 126 -10.96 -7.93 8.97
N ILE A 127 -10.21 -8.03 7.88
CA ILE A 127 -10.74 -8.02 6.53
C ILE A 127 -10.53 -9.40 5.93
N GLU A 128 -11.60 -10.02 5.47
CA GLU A 128 -11.53 -11.28 4.75
C GLU A 128 -11.97 -11.05 3.30
N VAL A 129 -11.13 -11.43 2.35
CA VAL A 129 -11.41 -11.34 0.92
C VAL A 129 -11.41 -12.74 0.32
N ARG A 130 -12.55 -13.16 -0.22
CA ARG A 130 -12.71 -14.41 -0.99
C ARG A 130 -12.82 -14.04 -2.45
N LEU A 131 -11.73 -14.20 -3.18
CA LEU A 131 -11.68 -13.92 -4.61
C LEU A 131 -12.47 -14.98 -5.38
N SER A 132 -13.11 -14.57 -6.47
CA SER A 132 -13.82 -15.50 -7.32
C SER A 132 -12.85 -16.37 -8.13
N ALA A 133 -13.22 -17.62 -8.40
CA ALA A 133 -12.41 -18.52 -9.22
C ALA A 133 -12.26 -18.01 -10.66
N SER A 134 -13.25 -17.29 -11.19
CA SER A 134 -13.22 -16.69 -12.52
C SER A 134 -12.17 -15.57 -12.62
N GLU A 135 -12.08 -14.70 -11.62
CA GLU A 135 -11.08 -13.63 -11.57
C GLU A 135 -9.65 -14.20 -11.48
N ILE A 136 -9.43 -15.17 -10.59
CA ILE A 136 -8.13 -15.83 -10.45
C ILE A 136 -7.71 -16.52 -11.74
N THR A 137 -8.64 -17.22 -12.39
CA THR A 137 -8.34 -17.92 -13.68
C THR A 137 -8.00 -16.89 -14.76
N ALA A 138 -8.75 -15.80 -14.87
CA ALA A 138 -8.51 -14.76 -15.86
C ALA A 138 -7.16 -14.06 -15.62
N ALA A 139 -6.84 -13.71 -14.38
CA ALA A 139 -5.56 -13.10 -14.02
C ALA A 139 -4.38 -14.04 -14.26
N SER A 140 -4.50 -15.31 -13.87
CA SER A 140 -3.44 -16.32 -14.10
C SER A 140 -3.13 -16.56 -15.58
N GLN A 141 -4.17 -16.58 -16.43
CA GLN A 141 -3.99 -16.76 -17.88
C GLN A 141 -3.28 -15.57 -18.53
N LYS A 142 -3.47 -14.38 -18.02
CA LYS A 142 -2.89 -13.15 -18.55
C LYS A 142 -1.60 -12.73 -17.85
N GLY A 143 -1.24 -13.38 -16.74
CA GLY A 143 -0.12 -12.97 -15.88
C GLY A 143 -0.39 -11.62 -15.19
N GLU A 144 -1.66 -11.29 -14.99
CA GLU A 144 -2.09 -10.04 -14.37
C GLU A 144 -2.08 -10.12 -12.84
N ILE A 145 -2.06 -8.95 -12.20
CA ILE A 145 -2.16 -8.79 -10.76
C ILE A 145 -3.64 -8.61 -10.41
N VAL A 146 -4.12 -9.31 -9.38
CA VAL A 146 -5.49 -9.18 -8.89
C VAL A 146 -5.58 -8.04 -7.89
N ASP A 147 -6.36 -7.03 -8.18
CA ASP A 147 -6.64 -5.93 -7.26
C ASP A 147 -7.63 -6.37 -6.18
N LEU A 148 -7.26 -6.24 -4.90
CA LEU A 148 -8.20 -6.53 -3.82
C LEU A 148 -9.25 -5.42 -3.71
N PRO A 149 -10.56 -5.76 -3.71
CA PRO A 149 -11.65 -4.80 -3.66
C PRO A 149 -11.91 -4.28 -2.24
N VAL A 150 -10.87 -3.80 -1.59
CA VAL A 150 -10.92 -3.23 -0.24
C VAL A 150 -10.59 -1.74 -0.29
N SER A 151 -10.99 -1.01 0.74
CA SER A 151 -10.59 0.39 0.89
C SER A 151 -9.08 0.48 1.10
N ALA A 152 -8.47 1.59 0.68
CA ALA A 152 -7.05 1.80 0.92
C ALA A 152 -6.72 1.79 2.42
N ILE A 153 -5.71 1.02 2.78
CA ILE A 153 -5.30 0.76 4.16
C ILE A 153 -4.11 1.65 4.49
N GLU A 154 -4.10 2.22 5.68
CA GLU A 154 -2.92 2.92 6.18
C GLU A 154 -1.85 1.90 6.62
N SER A 155 -0.60 2.14 6.23
CA SER A 155 0.51 1.33 6.72
C SER A 155 0.77 1.63 8.20
N ALA A 156 0.64 0.62 9.05
CA ALA A 156 0.87 0.78 10.48
C ALA A 156 2.36 0.89 10.80
N LYS A 157 2.71 1.74 11.77
CA LYS A 157 4.06 1.78 12.35
C LYS A 157 4.27 0.63 13.32
N ASP A 158 3.22 0.25 14.04
CA ASP A 158 3.19 -0.89 14.96
C ASP A 158 2.35 -2.01 14.35
N ILE A 159 2.97 -3.17 14.18
CA ILE A 159 2.33 -4.36 13.62
C ILE A 159 1.11 -4.82 14.43
N SER A 160 1.08 -4.54 15.73
CA SER A 160 -0.03 -4.91 16.61
C SER A 160 -1.32 -4.15 16.26
N THR A 161 -1.21 -2.93 15.72
CA THR A 161 -2.34 -2.07 15.37
C THR A 161 -2.83 -2.25 13.93
N ALA A 162 -2.01 -2.89 13.08
CA ALA A 162 -2.38 -3.12 11.68
C ALA A 162 -3.57 -4.07 11.58
N PRO A 163 -4.57 -3.77 10.71
CA PRO A 163 -5.65 -4.70 10.40
C PRO A 163 -5.09 -5.98 9.78
N VAL A 164 -5.75 -7.11 10.05
CA VAL A 164 -5.42 -8.38 9.39
C VAL A 164 -6.28 -8.49 8.13
N ILE A 165 -5.65 -8.80 7.01
CA ILE A 165 -6.31 -9.06 5.74
C ILE A 165 -6.09 -10.52 5.41
N THR A 166 -7.14 -11.32 5.41
CA THR A 166 -7.07 -12.73 5.01
C THR A 166 -7.56 -12.86 3.58
N VAL A 167 -6.73 -13.42 2.69
CA VAL A 167 -7.03 -13.54 1.25
C VAL A 167 -7.19 -15.00 0.86
N TYR A 168 -8.38 -15.37 0.44
CA TYR A 168 -8.69 -16.68 -0.13
C TYR A 168 -8.68 -16.59 -1.64
N THR A 169 -7.64 -17.14 -2.26
CA THR A 169 -7.44 -17.12 -3.72
C THR A 169 -8.06 -18.32 -4.41
N GLN A 170 -8.47 -19.35 -3.66
CA GLN A 170 -8.96 -20.63 -4.20
C GLN A 170 -7.98 -21.28 -5.20
N SER A 171 -6.71 -20.91 -5.16
CA SER A 171 -5.63 -21.40 -6.01
C SER A 171 -4.64 -22.22 -5.19
N GLU A 172 -4.12 -23.29 -5.75
CA GLU A 172 -3.02 -24.07 -5.14
C GLU A 172 -1.68 -23.35 -5.26
N GLN A 173 -1.53 -22.47 -6.25
CA GLN A 173 -0.33 -21.66 -6.44
C GLN A 173 -0.52 -20.26 -5.85
N PRO A 174 0.55 -19.63 -5.36
CA PRO A 174 0.50 -18.25 -4.95
C PRO A 174 0.00 -17.34 -6.07
N VAL A 175 -0.86 -16.40 -5.73
CA VAL A 175 -1.43 -15.42 -6.67
C VAL A 175 -0.86 -14.05 -6.35
N LYS A 176 -0.44 -13.31 -7.37
CA LYS A 176 -0.06 -11.90 -7.22
C LYS A 176 -1.28 -11.05 -7.00
N VAL A 177 -1.34 -10.42 -5.83
CA VAL A 177 -2.42 -9.52 -5.46
C VAL A 177 -1.89 -8.12 -5.21
N ALA A 178 -2.71 -7.11 -5.47
CA ALA A 178 -2.46 -5.73 -5.16
C ALA A 178 -3.40 -5.28 -4.03
N ILE A 179 -2.82 -4.91 -2.91
CA ILE A 179 -3.54 -4.42 -1.73
C ILE A 179 -3.51 -2.90 -1.76
N PRO A 180 -4.66 -2.20 -1.85
CA PRO A 180 -4.69 -0.73 -1.83
C PRO A 180 -4.13 -0.20 -0.51
N VAL A 181 -3.20 0.76 -0.58
CA VAL A 181 -2.53 1.36 0.58
C VAL A 181 -2.45 2.87 0.40
N VAL A 182 -2.69 3.61 1.47
CA VAL A 182 -2.56 5.07 1.47
C VAL A 182 -1.08 5.44 1.46
N LEU A 183 -0.61 6.06 0.37
CA LEU A 183 0.74 6.62 0.22
C LEU A 183 1.84 5.67 0.76
N PRO A 184 2.02 4.48 0.18
CA PRO A 184 3.04 3.56 0.67
C PRO A 184 4.44 4.15 0.50
N ALA A 185 5.21 4.17 1.59
CA ALA A 185 6.61 4.55 1.58
C ALA A 185 7.49 3.40 1.03
N PRO A 186 8.74 3.63 0.62
CA PRO A 186 9.67 2.57 0.22
C PRO A 186 9.81 1.45 1.26
N GLY A 187 9.76 1.81 2.55
CA GLY A 187 9.79 0.86 3.67
C GLY A 187 8.47 0.14 3.98
N THR A 188 7.39 0.42 3.24
CA THR A 188 6.12 -0.28 3.43
C THR A 188 6.20 -1.69 2.86
N VAL A 189 5.84 -2.68 3.67
CA VAL A 189 5.89 -4.11 3.34
C VAL A 189 4.60 -4.82 3.75
N ALA A 190 4.31 -5.94 3.09
CA ALA A 190 3.36 -6.90 3.59
C ALA A 190 4.07 -7.93 4.48
N VAL A 191 3.45 -8.28 5.60
CA VAL A 191 3.92 -9.35 6.50
C VAL A 191 2.85 -10.42 6.64
N LEU A 192 3.25 -11.67 6.56
CA LEU A 192 2.40 -12.82 6.78
C LEU A 192 2.20 -12.99 8.29
N VAL A 193 0.98 -13.24 8.73
CA VAL A 193 0.64 -13.64 10.10
C VAL A 193 0.56 -15.15 10.15
N ASN A 194 1.45 -15.77 10.91
CA ASN A 194 1.51 -17.22 11.06
C ASN A 194 0.43 -17.71 12.05
N GLY A 195 0.11 -19.00 12.03
CA GLY A 195 -0.89 -19.58 12.91
C GLY A 195 -0.56 -19.52 14.41
N ASP A 196 0.72 -19.32 14.77
CA ASP A 196 1.18 -19.10 16.14
C ASP A 196 1.15 -17.62 16.56
N GLY A 197 0.70 -16.73 15.68
CA GLY A 197 0.66 -15.28 15.89
C GLY A 197 1.98 -14.57 15.59
N SER A 198 3.05 -15.30 15.25
CA SER A 198 4.29 -14.69 14.76
C SER A 198 4.08 -14.09 13.37
N THR A 199 5.01 -13.25 12.94
CA THR A 199 4.93 -12.58 11.65
C THR A 199 6.20 -12.79 10.84
N THR A 200 6.03 -12.96 9.52
CA THR A 200 7.13 -13.14 8.57
C THR A 200 7.01 -12.10 7.46
N ILE A 201 8.06 -11.38 7.16
CA ILE A 201 8.10 -10.42 6.05
C ILE A 201 7.93 -11.18 4.74
N ILE A 202 7.11 -10.66 3.84
CA ILE A 202 6.97 -11.15 2.46
C ILE A 202 7.98 -10.38 1.60
N PRO A 203 9.11 -11.00 1.19
CA PRO A 203 10.22 -10.28 0.56
C PRO A 203 9.86 -9.70 -0.82
N ASP A 204 8.97 -10.35 -1.57
CA ASP A 204 8.49 -9.91 -2.88
C ASP A 204 7.38 -8.85 -2.80
N SER A 205 6.96 -8.46 -1.57
CA SER A 205 6.01 -7.37 -1.42
C SER A 205 6.64 -6.04 -1.85
N ALA A 206 6.02 -5.32 -2.79
CA ALA A 206 6.59 -4.10 -3.35
C ALA A 206 5.54 -2.99 -3.51
N PRO A 207 5.89 -1.71 -3.21
CA PRO A 207 5.04 -0.58 -3.54
C PRO A 207 4.88 -0.44 -5.06
N ALA A 208 3.64 -0.25 -5.51
CA ALA A 208 3.30 0.01 -6.91
C ALA A 208 2.18 1.08 -6.95
N GLY A 209 2.58 2.35 -7.03
CA GLY A 209 1.66 3.47 -6.83
C GLY A 209 1.04 3.44 -5.43
N ASN A 210 -0.28 3.51 -5.34
CA ASN A 210 -1.02 3.46 -4.07
C ASN A 210 -1.39 2.02 -3.67
N ARG A 211 -0.53 1.04 -3.94
CA ARG A 211 -0.75 -0.38 -3.65
C ARG A 211 0.53 -1.05 -3.20
N ILE A 212 0.39 -2.14 -2.44
CA ILE A 212 1.46 -3.11 -2.21
C ILE A 212 1.10 -4.37 -3.00
N VAL A 213 1.99 -4.77 -3.89
CA VAL A 213 1.87 -6.02 -4.66
C VAL A 213 2.66 -7.11 -3.95
N ALA A 214 2.06 -8.26 -3.74
CA ALA A 214 2.70 -9.41 -3.10
C ALA A 214 2.13 -10.72 -3.66
N SER A 215 2.93 -11.79 -3.64
CA SER A 215 2.47 -13.14 -3.99
C SER A 215 1.93 -13.83 -2.74
N LEU A 216 0.64 -14.14 -2.72
CA LEU A 216 -0.03 -14.72 -1.55
C LEU A 216 -0.53 -16.14 -1.84
N PRO A 217 -0.24 -17.10 -0.94
CA PRO A 217 -0.89 -18.41 -0.97
C PRO A 217 -2.36 -18.28 -0.54
N ASN A 218 -3.15 -19.28 -0.87
CA ASN A 218 -4.55 -19.34 -0.45
C ASN A 218 -4.70 -19.32 1.07
N GLY A 219 -5.57 -18.45 1.58
CA GLY A 219 -5.81 -18.28 3.01
C GLY A 219 -4.71 -17.51 3.75
N ALA A 220 -3.83 -16.82 3.04
CA ALA A 220 -2.81 -15.98 3.67
C ALA A 220 -3.44 -14.85 4.48
N ALA A 221 -3.08 -14.76 5.75
CA ALA A 221 -3.38 -13.62 6.62
C ALA A 221 -2.20 -12.65 6.60
N VAL A 222 -2.42 -11.42 6.15
CA VAL A 222 -1.36 -10.42 5.98
C VAL A 222 -1.69 -9.13 6.70
N LYS A 223 -0.63 -8.40 7.06
CA LYS A 223 -0.70 -7.03 7.58
C LYS A 223 0.19 -6.14 6.73
N ILE A 224 -0.20 -4.86 6.60
CA ILE A 224 0.62 -3.84 5.94
C ILE A 224 1.27 -2.97 6.99
N VAL A 225 2.60 -2.93 6.99
CA VAL A 225 3.38 -2.19 7.97
C VAL A 225 4.47 -1.37 7.31
N ASN A 226 4.84 -0.26 7.94
CA ASN A 226 6.05 0.46 7.58
C ASN A 226 7.20 -0.08 8.44
N ASN A 227 8.02 -0.95 7.84
CA ASN A 227 9.23 -1.54 8.47
C ASN A 227 10.50 -0.78 8.07
N GLY A 228 10.37 0.47 7.61
CA GLY A 228 11.52 1.31 7.26
C GLY A 228 12.46 1.48 8.46
N LYS A 229 13.76 1.31 8.20
CA LYS A 229 14.83 1.44 9.21
C LYS A 229 15.61 2.72 8.91
N SER A 230 16.04 3.43 9.96
CA SER A 230 16.90 4.59 9.84
C SER A 230 18.33 4.20 10.19
N PHE A 231 19.30 4.71 9.44
CA PHE A 231 20.73 4.41 9.62
C PHE A 231 21.53 5.71 9.74
N SER A 232 22.56 5.70 10.60
CA SER A 232 23.37 6.88 10.88
C SER A 232 24.23 7.33 9.70
N ASP A 233 24.54 6.40 8.79
CA ASP A 233 25.34 6.60 7.59
C ASP A 233 24.50 6.80 6.30
N VAL A 234 23.18 6.95 6.45
CA VAL A 234 22.24 7.28 5.38
C VAL A 234 21.59 8.63 5.71
N PRO A 235 22.17 9.75 5.19
CA PRO A 235 21.60 11.07 5.40
C PRO A 235 20.21 11.20 4.78
N ALA A 236 19.32 11.95 5.44
CA ALA A 236 18.03 12.30 4.86
C ALA A 236 18.20 13.04 3.53
N GLY A 237 17.44 12.65 2.51
CA GLY A 237 17.52 13.18 1.16
C GLY A 237 18.69 12.64 0.32
N ALA A 238 19.45 11.65 0.81
CA ALA A 238 20.43 10.95 0.00
C ALA A 238 19.74 10.23 -1.17
N TRP A 239 20.34 10.26 -2.36
CA TRP A 239 19.76 9.64 -3.56
C TRP A 239 19.49 8.12 -3.41
N PHE A 240 20.14 7.47 -2.47
CA PHE A 240 19.99 6.04 -2.16
C PHE A 240 19.13 5.76 -0.93
N GLU A 241 18.60 6.78 -0.27
CA GLU A 241 17.79 6.62 0.96
C GLU A 241 16.60 5.70 0.74
N ASP A 242 15.83 5.93 -0.31
CA ASP A 242 14.66 5.12 -0.67
C ASP A 242 15.03 3.66 -0.97
N ALA A 243 16.15 3.45 -1.67
CA ALA A 243 16.64 2.10 -1.96
C ALA A 243 17.08 1.37 -0.69
N VAL A 244 17.76 2.04 0.23
CA VAL A 244 18.14 1.47 1.53
C VAL A 244 16.90 1.17 2.36
N SER A 245 15.94 2.07 2.42
CA SER A 245 14.67 1.86 3.11
C SER A 245 13.93 0.65 2.54
N PHE A 246 13.87 0.52 1.22
CA PHE A 246 13.24 -0.61 0.53
C PHE A 246 13.88 -1.95 0.87
N VAL A 247 15.20 -2.07 0.71
CA VAL A 247 15.92 -3.35 0.89
C VAL A 247 16.03 -3.75 2.36
N SER A 248 16.19 -2.78 3.27
CA SER A 248 16.29 -3.04 4.70
C SER A 248 14.95 -3.46 5.30
N ALA A 249 13.84 -2.84 4.85
CA ALA A 249 12.50 -3.19 5.31
C ALA A 249 12.11 -4.63 4.93
N ARG A 250 12.65 -5.16 3.84
CA ARG A 250 12.41 -6.52 3.32
C ARG A 250 13.48 -7.52 3.73
N GLU A 251 14.49 -7.08 4.49
CA GLU A 251 15.62 -7.90 4.93
C GLU A 251 16.36 -8.60 3.77
N LEU A 252 16.37 -7.96 2.58
CA LEU A 252 17.05 -8.49 1.39
C LEU A 252 18.57 -8.47 1.55
N PHE A 253 19.10 -7.50 2.30
CA PHE A 253 20.51 -7.41 2.64
C PHE A 253 20.75 -7.64 4.12
N GLN A 254 21.83 -8.32 4.45
CA GLN A 254 22.37 -8.29 5.81
C GLN A 254 23.04 -6.94 6.04
N ILE A 255 22.49 -6.17 6.96
CA ILE A 255 23.04 -4.90 7.40
C ILE A 255 24.31 -5.14 8.21
N THR A 256 25.34 -4.33 8.01
CA THR A 256 26.65 -4.45 8.68
C THR A 256 26.55 -4.28 10.19
N SER A 257 25.62 -3.43 10.66
CA SER A 257 25.30 -3.23 12.08
C SER A 257 23.84 -2.82 12.25
N LYS A 258 23.37 -2.73 13.49
CA LYS A 258 21.98 -2.26 13.74
C LYS A 258 21.73 -0.81 13.30
N THR A 259 22.79 -0.02 13.14
CA THR A 259 22.74 1.43 12.91
C THR A 259 23.41 1.88 11.63
N GLU A 260 24.07 0.98 10.88
CA GLU A 260 24.83 1.33 9.69
C GLU A 260 24.66 0.31 8.58
N VAL A 261 24.52 0.80 7.34
CA VAL A 261 24.41 0.02 6.10
C VAL A 261 25.73 -0.08 5.36
N SER A 262 26.61 0.90 5.57
CA SER A 262 27.90 1.07 4.87
C SER A 262 27.73 1.17 3.34
N PRO A 263 26.97 2.16 2.84
CA PRO A 263 26.60 2.25 1.41
C PRO A 263 27.81 2.45 0.48
N GLY A 264 28.94 2.96 1.00
CA GLY A 264 30.19 3.11 0.26
C GLY A 264 31.11 1.87 0.27
N SER A 265 30.73 0.81 0.94
CA SER A 265 31.55 -0.41 1.01
C SER A 265 31.42 -1.27 -0.24
N PRO A 266 32.53 -1.87 -0.74
CA PRO A 266 32.47 -2.72 -1.91
C PRO A 266 31.66 -3.99 -1.63
N MET A 267 30.78 -4.35 -2.58
CA MET A 267 29.99 -5.58 -2.52
C MET A 267 30.75 -6.70 -3.23
N THR A 268 30.85 -7.87 -2.57
CA THR A 268 31.41 -9.06 -3.21
C THR A 268 30.41 -9.72 -4.15
N ARG A 269 30.90 -10.52 -5.10
CA ARG A 269 30.04 -11.33 -5.99
C ARG A 269 29.11 -12.26 -5.20
N ALA A 270 29.59 -12.84 -4.11
CA ALA A 270 28.81 -13.71 -3.25
C ALA A 270 27.66 -12.94 -2.56
N MET A 271 27.93 -11.73 -2.06
CA MET A 271 26.90 -10.89 -1.45
C MET A 271 25.81 -10.52 -2.47
N LEU A 272 26.19 -10.16 -3.70
CA LEU A 272 25.24 -9.86 -4.77
C LEU A 272 24.40 -11.10 -5.14
N ALA A 273 25.04 -12.26 -5.32
CA ALA A 273 24.33 -13.50 -5.62
C ALA A 273 23.34 -13.89 -4.52
N THR A 274 23.72 -13.72 -3.24
CA THR A 274 22.82 -13.98 -2.09
C THR A 274 21.64 -13.05 -2.08
N ALA A 275 21.84 -11.75 -2.39
CA ALA A 275 20.78 -10.77 -2.44
C ALA A 275 19.78 -11.05 -3.58
N LEU A 276 20.27 -11.54 -4.74
CA LEU A 276 19.41 -11.89 -5.87
C LEU A 276 18.65 -13.22 -5.68
N ALA A 277 19.11 -14.09 -4.77
CA ALA A 277 18.49 -15.38 -4.49
C ALA A 277 17.41 -15.30 -3.39
N ARG A 278 17.28 -14.17 -2.71
CA ARG A 278 16.25 -13.90 -1.69
C ARG A 278 15.02 -13.26 -2.29
#